data_fe748dfe680845e52084e750cf90ea6f
#
_entry.id   fe748dfe680845e52084e750cf90ea6f
#
_cell.length_a   1.000
_cell.length_b   1.000
_cell.length_c   1.000
_cell.angle_alpha   90.00
_cell.angle_beta   90.00
_cell.angle_gamma   90.00
#
_symmetry.space_group_name_H-M   'P 1'
#
loop_
_entity.id
_entity.type
_entity.pdbx_description
1 polymer ?
#
loop_
_entity_poly.entity_id
_entity_poly.type
_entity_poly.pdbx_seq_one_letter_code
_entity_poly.pdbx_strand_id
1 'polypeptide(L)'
;PPPPPPPRPPHDAIRRQRQMCIRDRIKGYEPSSMPEADLYVIGNVLSRENKCVEEILNRNLPYKSGPEILGEIIEDRFVIAVSGTHGKTTTSFMIAKIFQSMGKDIGYLIGGISPDFLFSAKIGSDEIFVIEADEYDSAFFDKRSKFIHYSPDILLINNIEFDHADIFNDLDEIKKQFHHLLKIIPSTGKVIL
;
A
#
# COMPACT_ATOMS: atom_id res chain seq x y z
N PRO A 1 -31.88 32.54 -7.85
CA PRO A 1 -30.47 32.28 -7.66
C PRO A 1 -30.32 30.96 -6.86
N PRO A 2 -29.32 30.11 -7.17
CA PRO A 2 -29.08 28.91 -6.40
C PRO A 2 -28.69 29.28 -4.97
N PRO A 3 -28.99 28.41 -3.97
CA PRO A 3 -28.62 28.68 -2.59
C PRO A 3 -27.09 28.78 -2.47
N PRO A 4 -26.58 29.64 -1.57
CA PRO A 4 -25.14 29.77 -1.37
C PRO A 4 -24.53 28.43 -0.93
N PRO A 5 -23.28 28.12 -1.35
CA PRO A 5 -22.61 26.91 -0.95
C PRO A 5 -22.46 26.87 0.58
N PRO A 6 -22.49 25.68 1.18
CA PRO A 6 -22.35 25.54 2.62
C PRO A 6 -21.00 26.12 3.08
N PRO A 7 -20.96 26.74 4.27
CA PRO A 7 -19.74 27.34 4.81
C PRO A 7 -18.65 26.28 4.92
N ARG A 8 -17.42 26.63 4.52
CA ARG A 8 -16.25 25.76 4.70
C ARG A 8 -16.09 25.44 6.18
N PRO A 9 -15.80 24.17 6.54
CA PRO A 9 -15.52 23.83 7.92
C PRO A 9 -14.41 24.72 8.47
N PRO A 10 -14.53 25.22 9.70
CA PRO A 10 -13.55 26.13 10.26
C PRO A 10 -12.16 25.48 10.30
N HIS A 11 -11.12 26.25 10.02
CA HIS A 11 -9.72 25.83 10.04
C HIS A 11 -9.33 25.05 11.32
N ASP A 12 -10.02 25.29 12.42
CA ASP A 12 -9.85 24.60 13.68
C ASP A 12 -10.30 23.13 13.66
N ALA A 13 -11.28 22.75 12.83
CA ALA A 13 -11.69 21.34 12.70
C ALA A 13 -10.61 20.50 11.99
N ILE A 14 -9.99 21.07 10.94
CA ILE A 14 -8.85 20.43 10.24
C ILE A 14 -7.62 20.35 11.16
N ARG A 15 -7.40 21.38 11.97
CA ARG A 15 -6.30 21.41 12.94
C ARG A 15 -6.52 20.42 14.08
N ARG A 16 -7.74 20.24 14.56
CA ARG A 16 -8.11 19.22 15.55
C ARG A 16 -7.96 17.80 15.00
N GLN A 17 -8.31 17.56 13.75
CA GLN A 17 -8.15 16.27 13.09
C GLN A 17 -6.67 15.92 12.90
N ARG A 18 -5.83 16.90 12.51
CA ARG A 18 -4.36 16.73 12.47
C ARG A 18 -3.76 16.51 13.87
N GLN A 19 -4.30 17.17 14.91
CA GLN A 19 -3.85 16.96 16.28
C GLN A 19 -4.28 15.60 16.84
N MET A 20 -5.44 15.05 16.46
CA MET A 20 -5.83 13.69 16.81
C MET A 20 -4.85 12.66 16.23
N CYS A 21 -4.54 12.72 14.95
CA CYS A 21 -3.54 11.84 14.32
C CYS A 21 -2.13 11.95 14.95
N ILE A 22 -1.76 13.15 15.48
CA ILE A 22 -0.50 13.35 16.18
C ILE A 22 -0.54 12.79 17.63
N ARG A 23 -1.70 12.78 18.26
CA ARG A 23 -1.87 12.26 19.63
C ARG A 23 -1.76 10.73 19.67
N ASP A 24 -2.16 10.05 18.62
CA ASP A 24 -2.08 8.60 18.52
C ASP A 24 -0.67 8.12 18.11
N ARG A 25 0.25 9.05 17.83
CA ARG A 25 1.63 8.73 17.47
C ARG A 25 2.52 8.67 18.70
N ILE A 26 2.95 7.46 19.06
CA ILE A 26 3.94 7.22 20.10
C ILE A 26 5.35 7.31 19.49
N LYS A 27 6.24 8.06 20.14
CA LYS A 27 7.64 8.16 19.70
C LYS A 27 8.47 7.04 20.30
N GLY A 28 9.35 6.47 19.49
CA GLY A 28 10.27 5.40 19.90
C GLY A 28 9.63 4.01 19.80
N TYR A 29 10.35 3.02 20.31
CA TYR A 29 9.99 1.60 20.30
C TYR A 29 10.19 0.97 21.67
N GLU A 30 9.72 1.65 22.71
CA GLU A 30 9.75 1.08 24.05
C GLU A 30 8.49 0.25 24.33
N PRO A 31 8.62 -1.04 24.69
CA PRO A 31 7.48 -1.94 24.90
C PRO A 31 6.45 -1.42 25.90
N SER A 32 6.90 -0.72 26.96
CA SER A 32 6.03 -0.11 27.97
C SER A 32 5.10 0.98 27.42
N SER A 33 5.41 1.52 26.25
CA SER A 33 4.61 2.54 25.57
C SER A 33 3.75 1.96 24.44
N MET A 34 3.85 0.65 24.18
CA MET A 34 3.08 -0.03 23.14
C MET A 34 1.61 -0.15 23.58
N PRO A 35 0.64 0.37 22.82
CA PRO A 35 -0.76 0.26 23.15
C PRO A 35 -1.25 -1.20 23.05
N GLU A 36 -2.24 -1.57 23.82
CA GLU A 36 -2.97 -2.81 23.60
C GLU A 36 -3.79 -2.71 22.32
N ALA A 37 -3.75 -3.76 21.50
CA ALA A 37 -4.45 -3.84 20.23
C ALA A 37 -4.83 -5.28 19.92
N ASP A 38 -5.88 -5.47 19.13
CA ASP A 38 -6.32 -6.78 18.65
C ASP A 38 -5.37 -7.33 17.57
N LEU A 39 -4.66 -6.43 16.87
CA LEU A 39 -3.72 -6.77 15.79
C LEU A 39 -2.60 -5.73 15.71
N TYR A 40 -1.38 -6.20 15.53
CA TYR A 40 -0.20 -5.38 15.31
C TYR A 40 0.25 -5.48 13.86
N VAL A 41 0.43 -4.33 13.19
CA VAL A 41 0.93 -4.31 11.81
C VAL A 41 2.41 -3.93 11.82
N ILE A 42 3.27 -4.84 11.36
CA ILE A 42 4.71 -4.66 11.39
C ILE A 42 5.19 -4.20 10.01
N GLY A 43 5.81 -3.02 9.96
CA GLY A 43 6.40 -2.48 8.74
C GLY A 43 7.65 -3.25 8.28
N ASN A 44 7.92 -3.25 6.99
CA ASN A 44 9.00 -4.04 6.36
C ASN A 44 10.43 -3.63 6.78
N VAL A 45 10.62 -2.42 7.28
CA VAL A 45 11.93 -1.94 7.76
C VAL A 45 12.26 -2.41 9.18
N LEU A 46 11.29 -2.97 9.89
CA LEU A 46 11.50 -3.47 11.24
C LEU A 46 12.04 -4.91 11.22
N SER A 47 12.90 -5.21 12.18
CA SER A 47 13.52 -6.53 12.37
C SER A 47 13.37 -6.98 13.82
N ARG A 48 13.90 -8.18 14.12
CA ARG A 48 13.96 -8.73 15.47
C ARG A 48 14.81 -7.92 16.47
N GLU A 49 15.58 -6.95 15.98
CA GLU A 49 16.32 -6.01 16.84
C GLU A 49 15.41 -4.93 17.46
N ASN A 50 14.18 -4.80 16.97
CA ASN A 50 13.22 -3.83 17.48
C ASN A 50 12.53 -4.37 18.73
N LYS A 51 12.62 -3.65 19.85
CA LYS A 51 12.10 -4.06 21.15
C LYS A 51 10.58 -4.34 21.14
N CYS A 52 9.79 -3.55 20.39
CA CYS A 52 8.35 -3.79 20.27
C CYS A 52 8.06 -5.04 19.45
N VAL A 53 8.85 -5.33 18.42
CA VAL A 53 8.74 -6.58 17.66
C VAL A 53 9.03 -7.77 18.57
N GLU A 54 10.12 -7.73 19.37
CA GLU A 54 10.42 -8.79 20.33
C GLU A 54 9.30 -8.98 21.37
N GLU A 55 8.71 -7.91 21.85
CA GLU A 55 7.58 -7.97 22.81
C GLU A 55 6.35 -8.64 22.18
N ILE A 56 6.01 -8.30 20.92
CA ILE A 56 4.92 -8.92 20.16
C ILE A 56 5.16 -10.43 20.03
N LEU A 57 6.37 -10.84 19.67
CA LEU A 57 6.73 -12.23 19.49
C LEU A 57 6.75 -13.00 20.82
N ASN A 58 7.36 -12.43 21.86
CA ASN A 58 7.48 -13.07 23.17
C ASN A 58 6.11 -13.30 23.85
N ARG A 59 5.18 -12.37 23.64
CA ARG A 59 3.80 -12.48 24.14
C ARG A 59 2.86 -13.22 23.20
N ASN A 60 3.36 -13.67 22.05
CA ASN A 60 2.56 -14.32 21.01
C ASN A 60 1.30 -13.51 20.64
N LEU A 61 1.47 -12.18 20.50
CA LEU A 61 0.39 -11.28 20.12
C LEU A 61 0.08 -11.43 18.62
N PRO A 62 -1.18 -11.22 18.19
CA PRO A 62 -1.52 -11.27 16.77
C PRO A 62 -0.79 -10.18 15.97
N TYR A 63 -0.13 -10.56 14.88
CA TYR A 63 0.55 -9.59 14.01
C TYR A 63 0.46 -9.99 12.53
N LYS A 64 0.53 -8.99 11.65
CA LYS A 64 0.56 -9.13 10.19
C LYS A 64 1.52 -8.12 9.57
N SER A 65 1.86 -8.33 8.30
CA SER A 65 2.56 -7.32 7.50
C SER A 65 1.59 -6.26 6.96
N GLY A 66 2.12 -5.08 6.60
CA GLY A 66 1.32 -4.03 5.95
C GLY A 66 0.67 -4.49 4.64
N PRO A 67 1.42 -5.15 3.73
CA PRO A 67 0.86 -5.70 2.50
C PRO A 67 -0.24 -6.76 2.72
N GLU A 68 -0.10 -7.60 3.75
CA GLU A 68 -1.11 -8.61 4.09
C GLU A 68 -2.43 -7.96 4.51
N ILE A 69 -2.39 -7.00 5.42
CA ILE A 69 -3.58 -6.24 5.85
C ILE A 69 -4.19 -5.46 4.68
N LEU A 70 -3.36 -4.86 3.84
CA LEU A 70 -3.86 -4.14 2.68
C LEU A 70 -4.58 -5.09 1.72
N GLY A 71 -4.02 -6.28 1.47
CA GLY A 71 -4.65 -7.33 0.67
C GLY A 71 -6.05 -7.68 1.20
N GLU A 72 -6.21 -7.84 2.51
CA GLU A 72 -7.51 -8.11 3.14
C GLU A 72 -8.49 -6.94 3.00
N ILE A 73 -8.02 -5.69 3.10
CA ILE A 73 -8.88 -4.50 2.94
C ILE A 73 -9.42 -4.37 1.52
N ILE A 74 -8.67 -4.85 0.53
CA ILE A 74 -9.01 -4.71 -0.89
C ILE A 74 -9.48 -6.03 -1.54
N GLU A 75 -9.69 -7.10 -0.77
CA GLU A 75 -10.01 -8.44 -1.30
C GLU A 75 -11.29 -8.48 -2.15
N ASP A 76 -12.28 -7.66 -1.81
CA ASP A 76 -13.54 -7.52 -2.55
C ASP A 76 -13.50 -6.47 -3.66
N ARG A 77 -12.32 -5.93 -3.98
CA ARG A 77 -12.15 -4.88 -4.99
C ARG A 77 -11.62 -5.46 -6.30
N PHE A 78 -11.92 -4.75 -7.38
CA PHE A 78 -11.27 -4.97 -8.67
C PHE A 78 -9.91 -4.29 -8.66
N VAL A 79 -8.84 -5.06 -8.50
CA VAL A 79 -7.49 -4.54 -8.26
C VAL A 79 -6.71 -4.38 -9.56
N ILE A 80 -6.26 -3.16 -9.82
CA ILE A 80 -5.33 -2.82 -10.91
C ILE A 80 -3.96 -2.54 -10.29
N ALA A 81 -3.04 -3.49 -10.44
CA ALA A 81 -1.68 -3.37 -9.93
C ALA A 81 -0.73 -2.88 -11.03
N VAL A 82 0.08 -1.88 -10.70
CA VAL A 82 1.14 -1.36 -11.58
C VAL A 82 2.48 -1.72 -10.98
N SER A 83 3.24 -2.54 -11.69
CA SER A 83 4.55 -3.02 -11.27
C SER A 83 5.62 -2.72 -12.32
N GLY A 84 6.86 -3.10 -12.02
CA GLY A 84 8.03 -2.89 -12.86
C GLY A 84 9.10 -2.07 -12.17
N THR A 85 10.29 -2.00 -12.75
CA THR A 85 11.42 -1.30 -12.15
C THR A 85 11.17 0.21 -12.09
N HIS A 86 10.73 0.81 -13.20
CA HIS A 86 10.52 2.25 -13.31
C HIS A 86 9.10 2.61 -13.75
N GLY A 87 8.67 3.84 -13.40
CA GLY A 87 7.41 4.42 -13.86
C GLY A 87 6.15 3.95 -13.11
N LYS A 88 6.24 3.06 -12.14
CA LYS A 88 5.11 2.57 -11.34
C LYS A 88 4.22 3.71 -10.84
N THR A 89 4.80 4.66 -10.11
CA THR A 89 4.10 5.82 -9.51
C THR A 89 3.38 6.66 -10.56
N THR A 90 4.08 7.02 -11.64
CA THR A 90 3.51 7.85 -12.72
C THR A 90 2.33 7.15 -13.38
N THR A 91 2.49 5.89 -13.76
CA THR A 91 1.44 5.10 -14.42
C THR A 91 0.24 4.91 -13.49
N SER A 92 0.46 4.63 -12.19
CA SER A 92 -0.60 4.49 -11.21
C SER A 92 -1.40 5.79 -11.06
N PHE A 93 -0.73 6.94 -10.98
CA PHE A 93 -1.43 8.24 -10.94
C PHE A 93 -2.18 8.53 -12.23
N MET A 94 -1.64 8.18 -13.41
CA MET A 94 -2.33 8.36 -14.68
C MET A 94 -3.63 7.54 -14.72
N ILE A 95 -3.58 6.27 -14.32
CA ILE A 95 -4.76 5.39 -14.25
C ILE A 95 -5.79 5.98 -13.26
N ALA A 96 -5.36 6.34 -12.06
CA ALA A 96 -6.23 6.93 -11.04
C ALA A 96 -6.87 8.23 -11.54
N LYS A 97 -6.12 9.08 -12.26
CA LYS A 97 -6.62 10.33 -12.85
C LYS A 97 -7.66 10.09 -13.93
N ILE A 98 -7.48 9.08 -14.78
CA ILE A 98 -8.46 8.71 -15.81
C ILE A 98 -9.79 8.34 -15.14
N PHE A 99 -9.80 7.46 -14.15
CA PHE A 99 -11.02 7.08 -13.45
C PHE A 99 -11.66 8.27 -12.73
N GLN A 100 -10.87 9.12 -12.09
CA GLN A 100 -11.35 10.33 -11.47
C GLN A 100 -12.02 11.29 -12.49
N SER A 101 -11.45 11.42 -13.71
CA SER A 101 -12.04 12.23 -14.77
C SER A 101 -13.37 11.67 -15.31
N MET A 102 -13.58 10.35 -15.14
CA MET A 102 -14.84 9.66 -15.45
C MET A 102 -15.87 9.78 -14.30
N GLY A 103 -15.57 10.53 -13.25
CA GLY A 103 -16.44 10.70 -12.08
C GLY A 103 -16.44 9.52 -11.10
N LYS A 104 -15.47 8.61 -11.20
CA LYS A 104 -15.34 7.45 -10.31
C LYS A 104 -14.60 7.80 -9.03
N ASP A 105 -15.10 7.33 -7.90
CA ASP A 105 -14.48 7.50 -6.58
C ASP A 105 -13.66 6.27 -6.20
N ILE A 106 -12.64 5.97 -6.99
CA ILE A 106 -11.79 4.78 -6.82
C ILE A 106 -10.93 4.83 -5.55
N GLY A 107 -10.56 3.64 -5.06
CA GLY A 107 -9.49 3.49 -4.09
C GLY A 107 -8.12 3.52 -4.76
N TYR A 108 -7.10 3.93 -4.02
CA TYR A 108 -5.71 3.83 -4.49
C TYR A 108 -4.69 3.86 -3.34
N LEU A 109 -3.53 3.21 -3.58
CA LEU A 109 -2.30 3.38 -2.80
C LEU A 109 -1.13 3.56 -3.77
N ILE A 110 -0.52 4.75 -3.76
CA ILE A 110 0.55 5.14 -4.70
C ILE A 110 1.68 5.79 -3.91
N GLY A 111 2.90 5.30 -4.06
CA GLY A 111 4.05 5.64 -3.22
C GLY A 111 4.65 7.04 -3.42
N GLY A 112 4.05 7.88 -4.24
CA GLY A 112 4.55 9.23 -4.55
C GLY A 112 3.63 10.35 -4.13
N ILE A 113 4.03 11.57 -4.49
CA ILE A 113 3.24 12.79 -4.34
C ILE A 113 2.90 13.31 -5.73
N SER A 114 1.63 13.66 -5.95
CA SER A 114 1.17 14.30 -7.17
C SER A 114 0.39 15.57 -6.83
N PRO A 115 0.56 16.67 -7.58
CA PRO A 115 -0.24 17.90 -7.38
C PRO A 115 -1.74 17.67 -7.55
N ASP A 116 -2.14 16.67 -8.33
CA ASP A 116 -3.54 16.34 -8.62
C ASP A 116 -4.23 15.53 -7.51
N PHE A 117 -3.44 14.97 -6.59
CA PHE A 117 -3.94 14.10 -5.53
C PHE A 117 -3.53 14.64 -4.15
N LEU A 118 -4.52 14.90 -3.30
CA LEU A 118 -4.29 15.45 -1.96
C LEU A 118 -3.57 14.45 -1.03
N PHE A 119 -3.74 13.16 -1.27
CA PHE A 119 -3.18 12.06 -0.48
C PHE A 119 -2.56 11.01 -1.39
N SER A 120 -1.59 10.27 -0.88
CA SER A 120 -0.98 9.11 -1.55
C SER A 120 -1.84 7.84 -1.45
N ALA A 121 -2.86 7.86 -0.60
CA ALA A 121 -3.77 6.74 -0.38
C ALA A 121 -5.20 7.22 -0.16
N LYS A 122 -6.16 6.46 -0.68
CA LYS A 122 -7.59 6.66 -0.50
C LYS A 122 -8.31 5.33 -0.62
N ILE A 123 -9.29 5.07 0.26
CA ILE A 123 -10.07 3.84 0.16
C ILE A 123 -11.08 3.89 -1.00
N GLY A 124 -11.66 5.06 -1.27
CA GLY A 124 -12.70 5.23 -2.27
C GLY A 124 -13.99 4.47 -1.96
N SER A 125 -15.05 4.77 -2.69
CA SER A 125 -16.36 4.10 -2.59
C SER A 125 -16.69 3.21 -3.80
N ASP A 126 -15.90 3.30 -4.88
CA ASP A 126 -16.06 2.47 -6.09
C ASP A 126 -15.39 1.10 -5.89
N GLU A 127 -15.76 0.12 -6.68
CA GLU A 127 -15.18 -1.24 -6.64
C GLU A 127 -13.71 -1.29 -7.08
N ILE A 128 -13.22 -0.28 -7.82
CA ILE A 128 -11.88 -0.27 -8.38
C ILE A 128 -10.86 0.21 -7.34
N PHE A 129 -9.73 -0.50 -7.28
CA PHE A 129 -8.57 -0.10 -6.49
C PHE A 129 -7.30 -0.11 -7.34
N VAL A 130 -6.59 1.01 -7.41
CA VAL A 130 -5.31 1.13 -8.13
C VAL A 130 -4.17 1.09 -7.13
N ILE A 131 -3.22 0.18 -7.34
CA ILE A 131 -2.09 0.02 -6.42
C ILE A 131 -0.75 0.03 -7.15
N GLU A 132 0.19 0.77 -6.60
CA GLU A 132 1.60 0.64 -6.95
C GLU A 132 2.15 -0.63 -6.30
N ALA A 133 2.52 -1.60 -7.11
CA ALA A 133 2.88 -2.94 -6.71
C ALA A 133 4.40 -3.14 -6.76
N ASP A 134 4.99 -3.19 -5.58
CA ASP A 134 6.43 -3.20 -5.34
C ASP A 134 6.94 -4.64 -5.12
N GLU A 135 8.10 -4.95 -5.69
CA GLU A 135 8.78 -6.23 -5.58
C GLU A 135 9.51 -6.48 -4.24
N TYR A 136 9.60 -5.47 -3.37
CA TYR A 136 10.24 -5.59 -2.06
C TYR A 136 9.52 -6.56 -1.11
N ASP A 137 10.29 -7.15 -0.20
CA ASP A 137 9.80 -8.00 0.88
C ASP A 137 8.67 -7.33 1.68
N SER A 138 7.69 -8.13 2.08
CA SER A 138 6.54 -7.67 2.87
C SER A 138 6.92 -7.31 4.30
N ALA A 139 7.73 -8.14 4.95
CA ALA A 139 8.23 -7.94 6.31
C ALA A 139 9.47 -8.85 6.58
N PHE A 140 10.10 -8.69 7.74
CA PHE A 140 11.21 -9.58 8.12
C PHE A 140 10.81 -11.05 8.24
N PHE A 141 9.57 -11.33 8.59
CA PHE A 141 8.98 -12.67 8.74
C PHE A 141 8.26 -13.18 7.48
N ASP A 142 8.01 -12.29 6.50
CA ASP A 142 7.41 -12.63 5.21
C ASP A 142 8.28 -12.10 4.06
N LYS A 143 9.05 -13.00 3.47
CA LYS A 143 9.99 -12.70 2.39
C LYS A 143 9.37 -12.72 0.99
N ARG A 144 8.05 -12.91 0.91
CA ARG A 144 7.31 -12.71 -0.34
C ARG A 144 7.26 -11.24 -0.70
N SER A 145 7.35 -10.93 -1.98
CA SER A 145 7.18 -9.57 -2.46
C SER A 145 5.80 -9.02 -2.10
N LYS A 146 5.71 -7.74 -1.80
CA LYS A 146 4.47 -7.06 -1.37
C LYS A 146 3.31 -7.33 -2.33
N PHE A 147 3.57 -7.34 -3.64
CA PHE A 147 2.55 -7.49 -4.66
C PHE A 147 1.82 -8.84 -4.64
N ILE A 148 2.41 -9.88 -4.01
CA ILE A 148 1.76 -11.20 -3.89
C ILE A 148 0.48 -11.13 -3.05
N HIS A 149 0.41 -10.18 -2.11
CA HIS A 149 -0.74 -10.02 -1.23
C HIS A 149 -1.94 -9.32 -1.89
N TYR A 150 -1.74 -8.67 -3.04
CA TYR A 150 -2.76 -7.79 -3.63
C TYR A 150 -3.73 -8.48 -4.59
N SER A 151 -3.43 -9.72 -5.01
CA SER A 151 -4.28 -10.56 -5.87
C SER A 151 -4.90 -9.79 -7.06
N PRO A 152 -4.09 -9.17 -7.94
CA PRO A 152 -4.62 -8.24 -8.94
C PRO A 152 -5.44 -8.93 -10.04
N ASP A 153 -6.54 -8.26 -10.46
CA ASP A 153 -7.33 -8.62 -11.64
C ASP A 153 -6.67 -8.13 -12.92
N ILE A 154 -6.04 -6.96 -12.87
CA ILE A 154 -5.19 -6.45 -13.95
C ILE A 154 -3.82 -6.16 -13.39
N LEU A 155 -2.81 -6.74 -14.01
CA LEU A 155 -1.41 -6.47 -13.76
C LEU A 155 -0.80 -5.74 -14.95
N LEU A 156 -0.29 -4.53 -14.72
CA LEU A 156 0.49 -3.78 -15.69
C LEU A 156 1.96 -3.83 -15.25
N ILE A 157 2.84 -4.26 -16.15
CA ILE A 157 4.29 -4.30 -15.91
C ILE A 157 4.94 -3.33 -16.90
N ASN A 158 5.45 -2.21 -16.40
CA ASN A 158 6.07 -1.17 -17.22
C ASN A 158 7.38 -1.65 -17.88
N ASN A 159 8.25 -2.24 -17.08
CA ASN A 159 9.56 -2.75 -17.48
C ASN A 159 10.12 -3.67 -16.40
N ILE A 160 11.09 -4.50 -16.75
CA ILE A 160 11.84 -5.30 -15.80
C ILE A 160 13.33 -5.12 -16.12
N GLU A 161 14.02 -4.38 -15.29
CA GLU A 161 15.44 -4.10 -15.39
C GLU A 161 16.14 -4.48 -14.09
N PHE A 162 17.46 -4.67 -14.13
CA PHE A 162 18.20 -4.92 -12.91
C PHE A 162 18.33 -3.61 -12.11
N ASP A 163 17.64 -3.59 -10.97
CA ASP A 163 17.70 -2.52 -9.98
C ASP A 163 17.61 -3.15 -8.59
N HIS A 164 17.71 -2.35 -7.54
CA HIS A 164 17.63 -2.82 -6.17
C HIS A 164 18.69 -3.86 -5.80
N ALA A 165 19.97 -3.56 -6.13
CA ALA A 165 21.12 -4.39 -5.81
C ALA A 165 21.36 -4.61 -4.30
N ASP A 166 20.61 -3.94 -3.45
CA ASP A 166 20.53 -4.14 -2.00
C ASP A 166 19.72 -5.38 -1.60
N ILE A 167 18.85 -5.88 -2.51
CA ILE A 167 17.93 -7.01 -2.24
C ILE A 167 18.15 -8.14 -3.23
N PHE A 168 18.38 -7.83 -4.52
CA PHE A 168 18.50 -8.82 -5.59
C PHE A 168 19.93 -8.88 -6.12
N ASN A 169 20.47 -10.09 -6.23
CA ASN A 169 21.83 -10.31 -6.75
C ASN A 169 21.90 -10.14 -8.28
N ASP A 170 20.82 -10.45 -8.96
CA ASP A 170 20.74 -10.42 -10.41
C ASP A 170 19.31 -10.23 -10.95
N LEU A 171 19.19 -10.02 -12.23
CA LEU A 171 17.91 -9.85 -12.93
C LEU A 171 17.02 -11.10 -12.83
N ASP A 172 17.61 -12.28 -12.73
CA ASP A 172 16.84 -13.54 -12.69
C ASP A 172 16.14 -13.72 -11.35
N GLU A 173 16.68 -13.18 -10.26
CA GLU A 173 15.97 -13.13 -8.97
C GLU A 173 14.76 -12.21 -9.05
N ILE A 174 14.87 -11.05 -9.68
CA ILE A 174 13.74 -10.15 -9.94
C ILE A 174 12.68 -10.86 -10.78
N LYS A 175 13.08 -11.50 -11.90
CA LYS A 175 12.16 -12.26 -12.75
C LYS A 175 11.43 -13.37 -12.02
N LYS A 176 12.07 -14.03 -11.03
CA LYS A 176 11.41 -15.03 -10.20
C LYS A 176 10.26 -14.43 -9.40
N GLN A 177 10.41 -13.22 -8.84
CA GLN A 177 9.33 -12.55 -8.12
C GLN A 177 8.15 -12.26 -9.06
N PHE A 178 8.41 -11.71 -10.25
CA PHE A 178 7.38 -11.50 -11.26
C PHE A 178 6.72 -12.81 -11.72
N HIS A 179 7.49 -13.90 -11.81
CA HIS A 179 6.93 -15.21 -12.12
C HIS A 179 5.97 -15.70 -11.02
N HIS A 180 6.28 -15.45 -9.75
CA HIS A 180 5.35 -15.73 -8.64
C HIS A 180 4.08 -14.88 -8.74
N LEU A 181 4.22 -13.58 -9.06
CA LEU A 181 3.09 -12.69 -9.26
C LEU A 181 2.17 -13.16 -10.40
N LEU A 182 2.75 -13.54 -11.54
CA LEU A 182 1.97 -14.05 -12.68
C LEU A 182 1.16 -15.30 -12.35
N LYS A 183 1.65 -16.16 -11.43
CA LYS A 183 0.95 -17.38 -11.03
C LYS A 183 -0.31 -17.14 -10.20
N ILE A 184 -0.44 -15.99 -9.58
CA ILE A 184 -1.62 -15.66 -8.75
C ILE A 184 -2.67 -14.85 -9.51
N ILE A 185 -2.38 -14.41 -10.73
CA ILE A 185 -3.36 -13.75 -11.58
C ILE A 185 -4.46 -14.74 -11.94
N PRO A 186 -5.75 -14.43 -11.68
CA PRO A 186 -6.85 -15.31 -12.02
C PRO A 186 -6.95 -15.53 -13.55
N SER A 187 -7.56 -16.63 -13.97
CA SER A 187 -7.72 -16.94 -15.41
C SER A 187 -8.54 -15.89 -16.18
N THR A 188 -9.37 -15.11 -15.48
CA THR A 188 -10.12 -13.97 -16.01
C THR A 188 -9.32 -12.67 -15.98
N GLY A 189 -8.20 -12.65 -15.27
CA GLY A 189 -7.35 -11.49 -15.13
C GLY A 189 -6.57 -11.16 -16.41
N LYS A 190 -5.97 -9.98 -16.44
CA LYS A 190 -5.19 -9.51 -17.60
C LYS A 190 -3.80 -9.07 -17.17
N VAL A 191 -2.83 -9.40 -18.01
CA VAL A 191 -1.46 -8.90 -17.90
C VAL A 191 -1.18 -8.00 -19.11
N ILE A 192 -0.66 -6.81 -18.85
CA ILE A 192 -0.29 -5.79 -19.84
C ILE A 192 1.21 -5.54 -19.69
N LEU A 193 1.96 -5.67 -20.80
CA LEU A 193 3.40 -5.47 -20.86
C LEU A 193 3.72 -4.29 -21.78
#